data_251b2e4ebf2addf5f7b9d76c51a851ee
#
_entry.id   251b2e4ebf2addf5f7b9d76c51a851ee
#
_cell.length_a   1.000
_cell.length_b   1.000
_cell.length_c   1.000
_cell.angle_alpha   90.00
_cell.angle_beta   90.00
_cell.angle_gamma   90.00
#
_symmetry.space_group_name_H-M   'P 1'
#
loop_
_entity.id
_entity.type
_entity.pdbx_description
1 polymer ?
#
loop_
_entity_poly.entity_id
_entity_poly.type
_entity_poly.pdbx_seq_one_letter_code
_entity_poly.pdbx_strand_id
1 'polypeptide(L)'
;ESFNLSSIFNLPIIFVIEDNKLAQSTHTTDTISGNFIDKFNAFNIECAETNDQDIQVLLNKSKEIISLTKNNQKPYGLVVRTNRLCAHSKGDEYENRDEILFGDDPLINLKKMINNDEEFKKIEKDSKDFIKSIVAKI
;
A
#
# COMPACT_ATOMS: atom_id res chain seq x y z
N GLU A 1 12.98 16.92 3.78
CA GLU A 1 12.73 17.83 4.93
C GLU A 1 11.69 17.25 5.90
N SER A 2 10.56 16.71 5.44
CA SER A 2 9.50 16.20 6.32
C SER A 2 10.00 15.13 7.31
N PHE A 3 10.84 14.20 6.87
CA PHE A 3 11.45 13.19 7.75
C PHE A 3 12.31 13.84 8.83
N ASN A 4 13.16 14.79 8.45
CA ASN A 4 14.03 15.49 9.37
C ASN A 4 13.23 16.26 10.44
N LEU A 5 12.24 17.04 10.04
CA LEU A 5 11.40 17.81 10.94
C LEU A 5 10.58 16.91 11.89
N SER A 6 9.99 15.84 11.37
CA SER A 6 9.20 14.92 12.19
C SER A 6 10.06 14.20 13.24
N SER A 7 11.29 13.86 12.89
CA SER A 7 12.24 13.25 13.82
C SER A 7 12.70 14.24 14.90
N ILE A 8 13.10 15.46 14.51
CA ILE A 8 13.56 16.50 15.48
C ILE A 8 12.46 16.86 16.47
N PHE A 9 11.23 17.02 16.00
CA PHE A 9 10.10 17.44 16.85
C PHE A 9 9.34 16.28 17.47
N ASN A 10 9.76 15.03 17.26
CA ASN A 10 9.06 13.83 17.74
C ASN A 10 7.57 13.83 17.39
N LEU A 11 7.26 14.14 16.13
CA LEU A 11 5.88 14.22 15.69
C LEU A 11 5.29 12.82 15.50
N PRO A 12 4.09 12.53 16.04
CA PRO A 12 3.44 11.23 15.88
C PRO A 12 2.82 11.07 14.48
N ILE A 13 3.67 10.95 13.49
CA ILE A 13 3.31 10.84 12.07
C ILE A 13 3.68 9.45 11.56
N ILE A 14 2.84 8.86 10.73
CA ILE A 14 3.15 7.64 9.98
C ILE A 14 3.38 8.03 8.53
N PHE A 15 4.57 7.71 8.02
CA PHE A 15 4.90 7.82 6.62
C PHE A 15 4.69 6.48 5.94
N VAL A 16 3.77 6.41 4.99
CA VAL A 16 3.49 5.19 4.22
C VAL A 16 4.08 5.33 2.83
N ILE A 17 4.86 4.34 2.40
CA ILE A 17 5.35 4.19 1.03
C ILE A 17 4.70 2.97 0.43
N GLU A 18 3.88 3.15 -0.60
CA GLU A 18 3.35 2.08 -1.44
C GLU A 18 4.34 1.84 -2.58
N ASP A 19 5.18 0.81 -2.43
CA ASP A 19 6.18 0.47 -3.44
C ASP A 19 5.64 -0.57 -4.41
N ASN A 20 5.17 -0.09 -5.53
CA ASN A 20 4.67 -0.91 -6.64
C ASN A 20 5.78 -1.25 -7.68
N LYS A 21 7.04 -0.99 -7.34
CA LYS A 21 8.25 -1.21 -8.16
C LYS A 21 8.33 -0.42 -9.47
N LEU A 22 7.34 0.43 -9.75
CA LEU A 22 7.26 1.16 -11.01
C LEU A 22 6.97 2.65 -10.76
N ALA A 23 7.73 3.52 -11.44
CA ALA A 23 7.43 4.93 -11.60
C ALA A 23 6.92 5.11 -13.05
N GLN A 24 5.60 5.03 -13.24
CA GLN A 24 4.95 4.91 -14.55
C GLN A 24 5.42 3.63 -15.29
N SER A 25 6.39 3.72 -16.20
CA SER A 25 7.00 2.61 -16.94
C SER A 25 8.43 2.27 -16.50
N THR A 26 9.05 3.11 -15.66
CA THR A 26 10.44 2.94 -15.23
C THR A 26 10.50 2.15 -13.92
N HIS A 27 11.37 1.15 -13.85
CA HIS A 27 11.56 0.39 -12.60
C HIS A 27 12.16 1.27 -11.49
N THR A 28 11.70 1.06 -10.24
CA THR A 28 12.26 1.77 -9.08
C THR A 28 13.74 1.47 -8.86
N THR A 29 14.24 0.30 -9.28
CA THR A 29 15.65 -0.06 -9.26
C THR A 29 16.52 0.87 -10.12
N ASP A 30 15.96 1.49 -11.15
CA ASP A 30 16.67 2.39 -12.07
C ASP A 30 16.64 3.82 -11.60
N THR A 31 15.76 4.16 -10.65
CA THR A 31 15.51 5.52 -10.20
C THR A 31 15.81 5.76 -8.72
N ILE A 32 15.90 4.71 -7.92
CA ILE A 32 16.10 4.80 -6.48
C ILE A 32 17.40 4.08 -6.09
N SER A 33 18.35 4.82 -5.57
CA SER A 33 19.54 4.24 -4.94
C SER A 33 19.24 3.80 -3.51
N GLY A 34 19.70 2.60 -3.15
CA GLY A 34 19.46 1.99 -1.83
C GLY A 34 18.01 1.54 -1.63
N ASN A 35 17.64 1.29 -0.41
CA ASN A 35 16.27 0.86 -0.05
C ASN A 35 15.53 1.92 0.77
N PHE A 36 14.22 1.76 0.91
CA PHE A 36 13.40 2.71 1.65
C PHE A 36 13.66 2.69 3.16
N ILE A 37 13.92 1.51 3.72
CA ILE A 37 14.16 1.35 5.16
C ILE A 37 15.41 2.14 5.58
N ASP A 38 16.49 2.04 4.81
CA ASP A 38 17.73 2.79 5.11
C ASP A 38 17.50 4.30 5.02
N LYS A 39 16.62 4.76 4.13
CA LYS A 39 16.26 6.18 4.05
C LYS A 39 15.51 6.67 5.28
N PHE A 40 14.62 5.86 5.86
CA PHE A 40 13.98 6.17 7.14
C PHE A 40 14.99 6.16 8.29
N ASN A 41 15.83 5.13 8.35
CA ASN A 41 16.86 4.99 9.39
C ASN A 41 17.85 6.16 9.40
N ALA A 42 18.18 6.73 8.22
CA ALA A 42 19.04 7.91 8.11
C ALA A 42 18.50 9.15 8.85
N PHE A 43 17.19 9.18 9.13
CA PHE A 43 16.53 10.23 9.90
C PHE A 43 16.07 9.75 11.30
N ASN A 44 16.58 8.63 11.79
CA ASN A 44 16.16 7.99 13.05
C ASN A 44 14.66 7.70 13.13
N ILE A 45 14.05 7.35 12.00
CA ILE A 45 12.66 6.92 11.92
C ILE A 45 12.64 5.40 11.79
N GLU A 46 12.07 4.73 12.79
CA GLU A 46 11.84 3.29 12.74
C GLU A 46 10.88 2.96 11.58
N CYS A 47 11.22 1.95 10.79
CA CYS A 47 10.44 1.57 9.61
C CYS A 47 10.19 0.08 9.59
N ALA A 48 8.95 -0.31 9.32
CA ALA A 48 8.58 -1.69 9.03
C ALA A 48 8.23 -1.87 7.55
N GLU A 49 8.38 -3.09 7.06
CA GLU A 49 7.99 -3.49 5.72
C GLU A 49 6.92 -4.59 5.78
N THR A 50 5.98 -4.54 4.86
CA THR A 50 4.94 -5.55 4.65
C THR A 50 4.54 -5.58 3.17
N ASN A 51 3.57 -6.42 2.81
CA ASN A 51 2.97 -6.46 1.48
C ASN A 51 1.43 -6.40 1.58
N ASP A 52 0.77 -6.19 0.46
CA ASP A 52 -0.69 -6.11 0.35
C ASP A 52 -1.36 -7.46 0.01
N GLN A 53 -0.60 -8.50 -0.25
CA GLN A 53 -1.13 -9.81 -0.70
C GLN A 53 -1.94 -10.51 0.38
N ASP A 54 -1.56 -10.31 1.65
CA ASP A 54 -2.31 -10.77 2.82
C ASP A 54 -2.85 -9.57 3.60
N ILE A 55 -4.13 -9.28 3.40
CA ILE A 55 -4.81 -8.15 4.03
C ILE A 55 -4.79 -8.26 5.56
N GLN A 56 -4.83 -9.48 6.12
CA GLN A 56 -4.79 -9.65 7.58
C GLN A 56 -3.40 -9.27 8.15
N VAL A 57 -2.34 -9.65 7.46
CA VAL A 57 -0.95 -9.27 7.84
C VAL A 57 -0.79 -7.76 7.73
N LEU A 58 -1.23 -7.15 6.64
CA LEU A 58 -1.19 -5.69 6.45
C LEU A 58 -1.97 -4.96 7.55
N LEU A 59 -3.18 -5.42 7.87
CA LEU A 59 -4.02 -4.83 8.91
C LEU A 59 -3.37 -4.90 10.29
N ASN A 60 -2.79 -6.06 10.64
CA ASN A 60 -2.12 -6.25 11.92
C ASN A 60 -0.88 -5.36 12.03
N LYS A 61 -0.06 -5.29 10.97
CA LYS A 61 1.11 -4.42 10.92
C LYS A 61 0.73 -2.93 11.03
N SER A 62 -0.33 -2.53 10.34
CA SER A 62 -0.84 -1.16 10.42
C SER A 62 -1.31 -0.81 11.83
N LYS A 63 -2.04 -1.69 12.51
CA LYS A 63 -2.46 -1.49 13.90
C LYS A 63 -1.27 -1.38 14.87
N GLU A 64 -0.24 -2.21 14.67
CA GLU A 64 1.00 -2.15 15.44
C GLU A 64 1.67 -0.77 15.30
N ILE A 65 1.91 -0.32 14.07
CA ILE A 65 2.54 0.97 13.78
C ILE A 65 1.72 2.14 14.35
N ILE A 66 0.39 2.12 14.21
CA ILE A 66 -0.49 3.14 14.79
C ILE A 66 -0.34 3.18 16.32
N SER A 67 -0.30 2.01 16.97
CA SER A 67 -0.13 1.92 18.42
C SER A 67 1.24 2.46 18.85
N LEU A 68 2.31 2.06 18.16
CA LEU A 68 3.67 2.53 18.45
C LEU A 68 3.78 4.06 18.28
N THR A 69 3.24 4.61 17.20
CA THR A 69 3.24 6.05 16.94
C THR A 69 2.54 6.82 18.05
N LYS A 70 1.37 6.35 18.49
CA LYS A 70 0.59 6.98 19.55
C LYS A 70 1.27 6.89 20.92
N ASN A 71 1.81 5.72 21.26
CA ASN A 71 2.38 5.47 22.58
C ASN A 71 3.73 6.15 22.75
N ASN A 72 4.56 6.13 21.72
CA ASN A 72 5.93 6.66 21.79
C ASN A 72 6.02 8.14 21.39
N GLN A 73 4.95 8.72 20.84
CA GLN A 73 4.94 10.10 20.32
C GLN A 73 6.13 10.36 19.38
N LYS A 74 6.34 9.45 18.42
CA LYS A 74 7.45 9.48 17.46
C LYS A 74 6.95 9.16 16.04
N PRO A 75 7.67 9.62 15.00
CA PRO A 75 7.38 9.22 13.64
C PRO A 75 7.73 7.74 13.39
N TYR A 76 6.96 7.09 12.54
CA TYR A 76 7.22 5.73 12.04
C TYR A 76 7.06 5.67 10.53
N GLY A 77 7.84 4.77 9.89
CA GLY A 77 7.75 4.42 8.49
C GLY A 77 7.03 3.08 8.30
N LEU A 78 6.25 2.98 7.24
CA LEU A 78 5.68 1.72 6.77
C LEU A 78 5.89 1.61 5.25
N VAL A 79 6.66 0.65 4.81
CA VAL A 79 6.80 0.31 3.39
C VAL A 79 5.87 -0.85 3.08
N VAL A 80 4.92 -0.62 2.18
CA VAL A 80 4.00 -1.64 1.70
C VAL A 80 4.39 -2.03 0.28
N ARG A 81 4.83 -3.27 0.09
CA ARG A 81 5.09 -3.82 -1.24
C ARG A 81 3.78 -4.16 -1.90
N THR A 82 3.50 -3.52 -3.01
CA THR A 82 2.27 -3.68 -3.78
C THR A 82 2.57 -4.12 -5.20
N ASN A 83 1.56 -4.67 -5.87
CA ASN A 83 1.64 -4.97 -7.29
C ASN A 83 0.67 -4.07 -8.06
N ARG A 84 1.16 -3.43 -9.11
CA ARG A 84 0.30 -2.66 -10.01
C ARG A 84 -0.46 -3.61 -10.93
N LEU A 85 -1.77 -3.74 -10.73
CA LEU A 85 -2.64 -4.60 -11.54
C LEU A 85 -3.16 -3.90 -12.81
N CYS A 86 -3.10 -2.55 -12.85
CA CYS A 86 -3.61 -1.76 -13.97
C CYS A 86 -2.55 -0.78 -14.48
N ALA A 87 -2.71 -0.31 -15.72
CA ALA A 87 -1.89 0.76 -16.27
C ALA A 87 -1.92 2.02 -15.41
N HIS A 88 -0.83 2.78 -15.39
CA HIS A 88 -0.78 4.08 -14.72
C HIS A 88 -1.64 5.12 -15.46
N SER A 89 -1.51 5.14 -16.80
CA SER A 89 -2.20 6.09 -17.66
C SER A 89 -2.41 5.49 -19.06
N LYS A 90 -3.21 6.17 -19.87
CA LYS A 90 -3.43 5.81 -21.26
C LYS A 90 -2.08 5.86 -22.01
N GLY A 91 -1.69 4.75 -22.62
CA GLY A 91 -0.45 4.63 -23.40
C GLY A 91 0.64 3.75 -22.78
N ASP A 92 0.56 3.42 -21.50
CA ASP A 92 1.45 2.44 -20.85
C ASP A 92 0.79 1.04 -20.70
N GLU A 93 -0.28 0.80 -21.47
CA GLU A 93 -1.11 -0.39 -21.34
C GLU A 93 -0.42 -1.68 -21.82
N TYR A 94 0.64 -1.57 -22.60
CA TYR A 94 1.26 -2.68 -23.29
C TYR A 94 2.69 -3.03 -22.86
N GLU A 95 3.32 -2.21 -22.03
CA GLU A 95 4.69 -2.44 -21.60
C GLU A 95 4.73 -3.28 -20.32
N ASN A 96 5.33 -4.47 -20.41
CA ASN A 96 5.75 -5.34 -19.29
C ASN A 96 4.66 -5.93 -18.41
N ARG A 97 3.48 -6.27 -18.95
CA ARG A 97 2.40 -6.91 -18.19
C ARG A 97 2.49 -8.43 -18.06
N ASP A 98 3.37 -9.08 -18.80
CA ASP A 98 3.50 -10.54 -18.78
C ASP A 98 3.96 -11.09 -17.41
N GLU A 99 4.46 -10.21 -16.51
CA GLU A 99 4.89 -10.56 -15.17
C GLU A 99 3.85 -10.27 -14.07
N ILE A 100 2.73 -9.61 -14.37
CA ILE A 100 1.67 -9.40 -13.38
C ILE A 100 0.87 -10.68 -13.25
N LEU A 101 1.27 -11.49 -12.31
CA LEU A 101 0.55 -12.70 -11.94
C LEU A 101 -0.78 -12.29 -11.32
N PHE A 102 -1.90 -12.56 -12.01
CA PHE A 102 -3.26 -12.34 -11.48
C PHE A 102 -3.51 -13.02 -10.12
N GLY A 103 -2.62 -13.92 -9.70
CA GLY A 103 -2.65 -14.56 -8.38
C GLY A 103 -2.30 -13.65 -7.20
N ASP A 104 -1.75 -12.46 -7.46
CA ASP A 104 -1.28 -11.53 -6.43
C ASP A 104 -2.28 -10.39 -6.14
N ASP A 105 -3.50 -10.47 -6.66
CA ASP A 105 -4.56 -9.52 -6.33
C ASP A 105 -5.04 -9.76 -4.88
N PRO A 106 -4.88 -8.77 -3.98
CA PRO A 106 -5.26 -8.90 -2.58
C PRO A 106 -6.75 -9.19 -2.38
N LEU A 107 -7.62 -8.73 -3.29
CA LEU A 107 -9.05 -9.02 -3.22
C LEU A 107 -9.35 -10.48 -3.56
N ILE A 108 -8.64 -11.07 -4.53
CA ILE A 108 -8.76 -12.49 -4.85
C ILE A 108 -8.29 -13.35 -3.69
N ASN A 109 -7.18 -12.96 -3.06
CA ASN A 109 -6.64 -13.65 -1.90
C ASN A 109 -7.59 -13.54 -0.70
N LEU A 110 -8.12 -12.37 -0.43
CA LEU A 110 -9.12 -12.16 0.64
C LEU A 110 -10.37 -13.01 0.41
N LYS A 111 -10.86 -13.08 -0.84
CA LYS A 111 -12.02 -13.91 -1.19
C LYS A 111 -11.80 -15.39 -0.84
N LYS A 112 -10.61 -15.92 -1.13
CA LYS A 112 -10.24 -17.30 -0.76
C LYS A 112 -10.22 -17.51 0.75
N MET A 113 -9.81 -16.50 1.53
CA MET A 113 -9.72 -16.56 2.99
C MET A 113 -11.11 -16.51 3.65
N ILE A 114 -12.03 -15.69 3.15
CA ILE A 114 -13.39 -15.53 3.73
C ILE A 114 -14.21 -16.82 3.58
N ASN A 115 -13.97 -17.61 2.54
CA ASN A 115 -14.67 -18.87 2.25
C ASN A 115 -16.21 -18.76 2.32
N ASN A 116 -16.76 -17.59 1.99
CA ASN A 116 -18.19 -17.30 1.94
C ASN A 116 -18.53 -16.52 0.66
N ASP A 117 -18.78 -17.27 -0.40
CA ASP A 117 -19.02 -16.69 -1.73
C ASP A 117 -20.29 -15.83 -1.80
N GLU A 118 -21.32 -16.13 -1.01
CA GLU A 118 -22.57 -15.35 -1.01
C GLU A 118 -22.36 -13.97 -0.37
N GLU A 119 -21.69 -13.93 0.77
CA GLU A 119 -21.36 -12.68 1.45
C GLU A 119 -20.44 -11.82 0.59
N PHE A 120 -19.42 -12.42 -0.04
CA PHE A 120 -18.51 -11.70 -0.92
C PHE A 120 -19.25 -11.08 -2.12
N LYS A 121 -20.12 -11.85 -2.80
CA LYS A 121 -20.94 -11.35 -3.92
C LYS A 121 -21.88 -10.22 -3.48
N LYS A 122 -22.42 -10.31 -2.27
CA LYS A 122 -23.26 -9.23 -1.71
C LYS A 122 -22.45 -7.95 -1.53
N ILE A 123 -21.30 -8.03 -0.86
CA ILE A 123 -20.41 -6.87 -0.63
C ILE A 123 -19.97 -6.26 -1.97
N GLU A 124 -19.58 -7.09 -2.94
CA GLU A 124 -19.16 -6.63 -4.26
C GLU A 124 -20.30 -5.88 -4.99
N LYS A 125 -21.52 -6.42 -4.94
CA LYS A 125 -22.71 -5.79 -5.52
C LYS A 125 -23.01 -4.47 -4.83
N ASP A 126 -23.09 -4.46 -3.51
CA ASP A 126 -23.40 -3.26 -2.72
C ASP A 126 -22.38 -2.15 -2.96
N SER A 127 -21.10 -2.50 -3.06
CA SER A 127 -20.02 -1.55 -3.38
C SER A 127 -20.18 -0.96 -4.80
N LYS A 128 -20.45 -1.80 -5.80
CA LYS A 128 -20.71 -1.35 -7.19
C LYS A 128 -21.93 -0.45 -7.29
N ASP A 129 -23.01 -0.80 -6.61
CA ASP A 129 -24.26 -0.02 -6.62
C ASP A 129 -24.06 1.32 -5.89
N PHE A 130 -23.30 1.33 -4.79
CA PHE A 130 -22.93 2.56 -4.10
C PHE A 130 -22.15 3.52 -5.02
N ILE A 131 -21.11 3.05 -5.70
CA ILE A 131 -20.32 3.87 -6.63
C ILE A 131 -21.19 4.40 -7.77
N LYS A 132 -22.03 3.55 -8.39
CA LYS A 132 -22.97 4.00 -9.43
C LYS A 132 -23.92 5.09 -8.94
N SER A 133 -24.39 4.99 -7.71
CA SER A 133 -25.29 5.99 -7.11
C SER A 133 -24.62 7.34 -6.90
N ILE A 134 -23.30 7.37 -6.69
CA ILE A 134 -22.53 8.61 -6.58
C ILE A 134 -22.32 9.22 -7.97
N VAL A 135 -21.85 8.41 -8.93
CA VAL A 135 -21.59 8.88 -10.31
C VAL A 135 -22.85 9.44 -10.97
N ALA A 136 -24.02 8.86 -10.69
CA ALA A 136 -25.30 9.36 -11.22
C ALA A 136 -25.75 10.71 -10.65
N LYS A 137 -25.07 11.23 -9.63
CA LYS A 137 -25.37 12.54 -9.01
C LYS A 137 -24.47 13.68 -9.51
N ILE A 138 -23.49 13.34 -10.33
CA ILE A 138 -22.54 14.27 -10.96
C ILE A 138 -23.02 14.60 -12.37
#